data_5184ec3cb43aeaa3b3c56eae21d7d4d0
#
_entry.id   5184ec3cb43aeaa3b3c56eae21d7d4d0
#
_cell.length_a   1.000
_cell.length_b   1.000
_cell.length_c   1.000
_cell.angle_alpha   90.00
_cell.angle_beta   90.00
_cell.angle_gamma   90.00
#
_symmetry.space_group_name_H-M   'P 1'
#
loop_
_entity.id
_entity.type
_entity.pdbx_description
1 polymer ?
#
loop_
_entity_poly.entity_id
_entity_poly.type
_entity_poly.pdbx_seq_one_letter_code
_entity_poly.pdbx_strand_id
1 'polypeptide(L)'
;MANGIEIASYDPKKVSVIINGKEITGFGTDSVISVTRNEDIVTTQVGVKGDVAYSENANESGNCALTLMGTSSSLPYLRRLAIKRTPISLMIRDANDVGAVNVAEDECRILKPPDLNRAKEVGSETINIFIPALNYR
;
A
#
# COMPACT_ATOMS: atom_id res chain seq x y z
N MET A 1 -24.84 -22.11 9.14
CA MET A 1 -24.57 -20.68 9.39
C MET A 1 -25.38 -20.20 10.60
N ALA A 2 -24.75 -19.53 11.52
CA ALA A 2 -25.37 -19.16 12.79
C ALA A 2 -26.18 -17.86 12.65
N ASN A 3 -27.49 -17.96 12.37
CA ASN A 3 -28.47 -16.86 12.49
C ASN A 3 -28.02 -15.48 11.98
N GLY A 4 -27.36 -15.40 10.83
CA GLY A 4 -26.91 -14.15 10.26
C GLY A 4 -25.63 -13.58 10.85
N ILE A 5 -24.97 -14.31 11.74
CA ILE A 5 -23.67 -13.92 12.29
C ILE A 5 -22.57 -14.34 11.34
N GLU A 6 -21.74 -13.40 10.94
CA GLU A 6 -20.53 -13.71 10.18
C GLU A 6 -19.41 -14.13 11.11
N ILE A 7 -18.78 -15.23 10.80
CA ILE A 7 -17.60 -15.71 11.54
C ILE A 7 -16.48 -15.90 10.53
N ALA A 8 -15.38 -15.19 10.73
CA ALA A 8 -14.24 -15.25 9.84
C ALA A 8 -12.95 -15.22 10.64
N SER A 9 -11.90 -15.77 10.07
CA SER A 9 -10.55 -15.74 10.64
C SER A 9 -9.63 -14.92 9.74
N TYR A 10 -8.79 -14.10 10.36
CA TYR A 10 -7.80 -13.31 9.67
C TYR A 10 -6.40 -13.71 10.15
N ASP A 11 -5.52 -14.04 9.20
CA ASP A 11 -4.14 -14.38 9.49
C ASP A 11 -3.21 -13.39 8.77
N PRO A 12 -2.48 -12.53 9.50
CA PRO A 12 -1.56 -11.59 8.87
C PRO A 12 -0.41 -12.27 8.12
N LYS A 13 -0.11 -13.53 8.41
CA LYS A 13 0.92 -14.28 7.68
C LYS A 13 0.50 -14.59 6.23
N LYS A 14 -0.78 -14.49 5.93
CA LYS A 14 -1.29 -14.71 4.57
C LYS A 14 -1.23 -13.46 3.71
N VAL A 15 -0.84 -12.34 4.26
CA VAL A 15 -0.65 -11.09 3.54
C VAL A 15 0.83 -10.95 3.20
N SER A 16 1.14 -10.74 1.93
CA SER A 16 2.53 -10.61 1.47
C SER A 16 2.68 -9.43 0.53
N VAL A 17 3.87 -8.84 0.57
CA VAL A 17 4.27 -7.76 -0.33
C VAL A 17 5.49 -8.22 -1.10
N ILE A 18 5.44 -8.12 -2.41
CA ILE A 18 6.52 -8.55 -3.30
C ILE A 18 6.91 -7.37 -4.18
N ILE A 19 8.17 -7.00 -4.15
CA ILE A 19 8.73 -5.91 -4.96
C ILE A 19 9.82 -6.49 -5.85
N ASN A 20 9.64 -6.36 -7.17
CA ASN A 20 10.55 -6.92 -8.18
C ASN A 20 10.82 -8.42 -7.97
N GLY A 21 9.79 -9.16 -7.54
CA GLY A 21 9.90 -10.59 -7.31
C GLY A 21 10.48 -10.99 -5.97
N LYS A 22 10.88 -10.02 -5.13
CA LYS A 22 11.41 -10.31 -3.80
C LYS A 22 10.38 -10.00 -2.73
N GLU A 23 10.11 -10.98 -1.86
CA GLU A 23 9.20 -10.79 -0.75
C GLU A 23 9.81 -9.88 0.31
N ILE A 24 9.01 -8.93 0.78
CA ILE A 24 9.40 -7.97 1.82
C ILE A 24 9.01 -8.55 3.17
N THR A 25 9.93 -8.51 4.12
CA THR A 25 9.75 -9.08 5.46
C THR A 25 10.15 -8.08 6.54
N GLY A 26 9.86 -8.42 7.78
CA GLY A 26 10.25 -7.60 8.93
C GLY A 26 9.31 -6.44 9.19
N PHE A 27 8.01 -6.63 8.97
CA PHE A 27 7.02 -5.59 9.22
C PHE A 27 6.94 -5.21 10.70
N GLY A 28 6.53 -3.98 10.95
CA GLY A 28 6.31 -3.47 12.29
C GLY A 28 5.04 -4.02 12.93
N THR A 29 4.55 -3.34 13.98
CA THR A 29 3.41 -3.82 14.77
C THR A 29 2.08 -3.21 14.38
N ASP A 30 2.08 -1.98 13.84
CA ASP A 30 0.85 -1.23 13.54
C ASP A 30 0.86 -0.73 12.10
N SER A 31 -0.32 -0.79 11.44
CA SER A 31 -0.55 -0.19 10.12
C SER A 31 0.59 -0.41 9.12
N VAL A 32 1.05 -1.64 9.03
CA VAL A 32 2.29 -1.99 8.32
C VAL A 32 2.19 -1.88 6.80
N ILE A 33 0.99 -2.04 6.25
CA ILE A 33 0.75 -1.92 4.81
C ILE A 33 -0.47 -1.03 4.63
N SER A 34 -0.31 0.08 3.93
CA SER A 34 -1.40 1.02 3.67
C SER A 34 -1.36 1.42 2.20
N VAL A 35 -2.48 1.22 1.51
CA VAL A 35 -2.62 1.59 0.10
C VAL A 35 -3.80 2.54 -0.02
N THR A 36 -3.57 3.72 -0.59
CA THR A 36 -4.59 4.75 -0.73
C THR A 36 -4.54 5.36 -2.13
N ARG A 37 -5.70 5.77 -2.64
CA ARG A 37 -5.75 6.61 -3.83
C ARG A 37 -5.44 8.04 -3.41
N ASN A 38 -4.73 8.76 -4.29
CA ASN A 38 -4.35 10.13 -4.01
C ASN A 38 -5.51 11.12 -4.13
N GLU A 39 -6.48 10.82 -4.99
CA GLU A 39 -7.64 11.68 -5.21
C GLU A 39 -8.91 10.84 -5.36
N ASP A 40 -10.05 11.48 -5.17
CA ASP A 40 -11.34 10.84 -5.37
C ASP A 40 -11.53 10.47 -6.85
N ILE A 41 -12.21 9.36 -7.10
CA ILE A 41 -12.48 8.91 -8.48
C ILE A 41 -13.56 9.76 -9.15
N VAL A 42 -14.45 10.35 -8.35
CA VAL A 42 -15.54 11.18 -8.85
C VAL A 42 -15.67 12.40 -7.95
N THR A 43 -15.80 13.57 -8.54
CA THR A 43 -16.14 14.79 -7.82
C THR A 43 -17.57 15.20 -8.13
N THR A 44 -18.22 15.83 -7.18
CA THR A 44 -19.63 16.22 -7.28
C THR A 44 -19.77 17.72 -7.23
N GLN A 45 -20.75 18.24 -7.98
CA GLN A 45 -21.12 19.63 -7.93
C GLN A 45 -22.64 19.72 -7.84
N VAL A 46 -23.13 20.46 -6.86
CA VAL A 46 -24.57 20.62 -6.62
C VAL A 46 -24.95 22.07 -6.88
N GLY A 47 -25.90 22.28 -7.79
CA GLY A 47 -26.39 23.60 -8.13
C GLY A 47 -27.37 24.15 -7.05
N VAL A 48 -27.66 25.44 -7.17
CA VAL A 48 -28.53 26.15 -6.21
C VAL A 48 -29.90 25.50 -6.10
N LYS A 49 -30.42 24.94 -7.19
CA LYS A 49 -31.72 24.29 -7.22
C LYS A 49 -31.71 22.79 -6.99
N GLY A 50 -30.54 22.24 -6.60
CA GLY A 50 -30.39 20.83 -6.29
C GLY A 50 -29.95 19.94 -7.43
N ASP A 51 -29.69 20.51 -8.61
CA ASP A 51 -29.13 19.75 -9.72
C ASP A 51 -27.73 19.26 -9.38
N VAL A 52 -27.39 18.03 -9.77
CA VAL A 52 -26.13 17.40 -9.43
C VAL A 52 -25.37 17.05 -10.71
N ALA A 53 -24.10 17.42 -10.75
CA ALA A 53 -23.19 17.02 -11.80
C ALA A 53 -22.04 16.21 -11.21
N TYR A 54 -21.63 15.17 -11.92
CA TYR A 54 -20.47 14.37 -11.56
C TYR A 54 -19.35 14.61 -12.56
N SER A 55 -18.14 14.73 -12.04
CA SER A 55 -16.95 14.80 -12.88
C SER A 55 -16.05 13.61 -12.58
N GLU A 56 -15.74 12.84 -13.61
CA GLU A 56 -14.83 11.72 -13.48
C GLU A 56 -13.39 12.22 -13.37
N ASN A 57 -12.62 11.63 -12.48
CA ASN A 57 -11.23 12.02 -12.30
C ASN A 57 -10.31 11.13 -13.10
N ALA A 58 -9.52 11.71 -13.97
CA ALA A 58 -8.55 10.99 -14.78
C ALA A 58 -7.31 10.56 -13.98
N ASN A 59 -7.09 11.14 -12.81
CA ASN A 59 -5.95 10.76 -11.96
C ASN A 59 -6.30 9.50 -11.18
N GLU A 60 -5.68 8.39 -11.55
CA GLU A 60 -5.87 7.09 -10.92
C GLU A 60 -4.72 6.72 -10.00
N SER A 61 -3.81 7.66 -9.71
CA SER A 61 -2.63 7.37 -8.92
C SER A 61 -2.95 7.05 -7.46
N GLY A 62 -2.07 6.30 -6.85
CA GLY A 62 -2.16 5.94 -5.46
C GLY A 62 -0.82 5.95 -4.78
N ASN A 63 -0.83 5.67 -3.49
CA ASN A 63 0.37 5.58 -2.68
C ASN A 63 0.32 4.35 -1.80
N CYS A 64 1.44 3.64 -1.72
CA CYS A 64 1.61 2.51 -0.82
C CYS A 64 2.64 2.89 0.24
N ALA A 65 2.25 2.82 1.50
CA ALA A 65 3.15 3.04 2.62
C ALA A 65 3.43 1.70 3.31
N LEU A 66 4.70 1.34 3.39
CA LEU A 66 5.16 0.12 4.05
C LEU A 66 5.97 0.52 5.28
N THR A 67 5.56 0.03 6.45
CA THR A 67 6.27 0.29 7.71
C THR A 67 6.98 -0.99 8.14
N LEU A 68 8.29 -0.92 8.19
CA LEU A 68 9.16 -2.05 8.55
C LEU A 68 9.91 -1.76 9.83
N MET A 69 10.20 -2.80 10.61
CA MET A 69 11.08 -2.63 11.77
C MET A 69 12.48 -2.24 11.31
N GLY A 70 13.16 -1.41 12.09
CA GLY A 70 14.51 -0.96 11.77
C GLY A 70 15.54 -2.08 11.61
N THR A 71 15.20 -3.28 12.07
CA THR A 71 16.03 -4.48 11.92
C THR A 71 15.69 -5.32 10.70
N SER A 72 14.72 -4.90 9.88
CA SER A 72 14.29 -5.65 8.71
C SER A 72 15.42 -5.83 7.71
N SER A 73 15.63 -7.06 7.25
CA SER A 73 16.62 -7.37 6.21
C SER A 73 16.20 -6.83 4.83
N SER A 74 14.93 -6.46 4.66
CA SER A 74 14.44 -5.90 3.39
C SER A 74 14.80 -4.42 3.22
N LEU A 75 15.10 -3.70 4.30
CA LEU A 75 15.42 -2.27 4.23
C LEU A 75 16.62 -1.95 3.33
N PRO A 76 17.76 -2.66 3.42
CA PRO A 76 18.88 -2.38 2.52
C PRO A 76 18.52 -2.55 1.05
N TYR A 77 17.70 -3.55 0.74
CA TYR A 77 17.24 -3.79 -0.63
C TYR A 77 16.39 -2.62 -1.13
N LEU A 78 15.45 -2.16 -0.31
CA LEU A 78 14.56 -1.04 -0.67
C LEU A 78 15.33 0.28 -0.79
N ARG A 79 16.31 0.51 0.07
CA ARG A 79 17.19 1.68 -0.04
C ARG A 79 17.95 1.69 -1.36
N ARG A 80 18.48 0.53 -1.77
CA ARG A 80 19.18 0.42 -3.06
C ARG A 80 18.25 0.72 -4.23
N LEU A 81 17.03 0.20 -4.19
CA LEU A 81 16.05 0.49 -5.24
C LEU A 81 15.70 1.97 -5.32
N ALA A 82 15.56 2.62 -4.17
CA ALA A 82 15.28 4.06 -4.12
C ALA A 82 16.42 4.88 -4.72
N ILE A 83 17.65 4.53 -4.41
CA ILE A 83 18.84 5.24 -4.91
C ILE A 83 19.02 5.01 -6.42
N LYS A 84 18.71 3.84 -6.92
CA LYS A 84 18.81 3.55 -8.36
C LYS A 84 17.81 4.32 -9.20
N ARG A 85 16.72 4.80 -8.60
CA ARG A 85 15.67 5.56 -9.28
C ARG A 85 15.02 4.83 -10.45
N THR A 86 14.94 3.51 -10.36
CA THR A 86 14.31 2.70 -11.40
C THR A 86 12.87 2.38 -11.05
N PRO A 87 11.99 2.21 -12.06
CA PRO A 87 10.65 1.71 -11.80
C PRO A 87 10.68 0.33 -11.17
N ILE A 88 9.69 0.04 -10.34
CA ILE A 88 9.57 -1.25 -9.67
C ILE A 88 8.19 -1.84 -9.93
N SER A 89 8.07 -3.15 -9.86
CA SER A 89 6.79 -3.82 -9.82
C SER A 89 6.40 -4.06 -8.37
N LEU A 90 5.15 -3.77 -8.04
CA LEU A 90 4.61 -3.93 -6.70
C LEU A 90 3.46 -4.93 -6.75
N MET A 91 3.54 -5.96 -5.91
CA MET A 91 2.45 -6.90 -5.73
C MET A 91 2.15 -7.02 -4.24
N ILE A 92 0.89 -6.78 -3.89
CA ILE A 92 0.37 -7.01 -2.54
C ILE A 92 -0.69 -8.08 -2.66
N ARG A 93 -0.49 -9.18 -1.97
CA ARG A 93 -1.38 -10.31 -2.05
C ARG A 93 -1.93 -10.64 -0.67
N ASP A 94 -3.24 -10.69 -0.56
CA ASP A 94 -3.93 -11.14 0.63
C ASP A 94 -4.56 -12.50 0.31
N ALA A 95 -4.06 -13.55 0.93
CA ALA A 95 -4.53 -14.91 0.72
C ALA A 95 -5.57 -15.36 1.76
N ASN A 96 -6.10 -14.43 2.56
CA ASN A 96 -7.20 -14.73 3.48
C ASN A 96 -8.48 -15.02 2.68
N ASP A 97 -9.34 -15.85 3.22
CA ASP A 97 -10.55 -16.31 2.52
C ASP A 97 -11.61 -15.23 2.37
N VAL A 98 -11.70 -14.31 3.35
CA VAL A 98 -12.75 -13.29 3.40
C VAL A 98 -12.11 -11.90 3.36
N GLY A 99 -12.66 -11.03 2.52
CA GLY A 99 -12.19 -9.66 2.38
C GLY A 99 -10.85 -9.51 1.68
N ALA A 100 -10.42 -10.53 0.95
CA ALA A 100 -9.15 -10.50 0.25
C ALA A 100 -9.15 -9.47 -0.87
N VAL A 101 -8.12 -8.64 -0.89
CA VAL A 101 -7.91 -7.62 -1.93
C VAL A 101 -6.46 -7.69 -2.37
N ASN A 102 -6.24 -7.72 -3.68
CA ASN A 102 -4.90 -7.79 -4.23
C ASN A 102 -4.58 -6.53 -5.03
N VAL A 103 -3.31 -6.15 -5.02
CA VAL A 103 -2.77 -5.06 -5.84
C VAL A 103 -1.58 -5.62 -6.61
N ALA A 104 -1.57 -5.40 -7.93
CA ALA A 104 -0.44 -5.80 -8.76
C ALA A 104 -0.26 -4.73 -9.83
N GLU A 105 0.75 -3.88 -9.66
CA GLU A 105 1.00 -2.75 -10.53
C GLU A 105 2.48 -2.65 -10.91
N ASP A 106 2.72 -2.31 -12.17
CA ASP A 106 4.06 -2.07 -12.69
C ASP A 106 4.34 -0.57 -12.76
N GLU A 107 5.61 -0.22 -13.00
CA GLU A 107 6.04 1.17 -13.17
C GLU A 107 5.84 2.03 -11.92
N CYS A 108 5.81 1.41 -10.74
CA CYS A 108 5.77 2.12 -9.48
C CYS A 108 7.14 2.70 -9.15
N ARG A 109 7.19 3.74 -8.34
CA ARG A 109 8.44 4.38 -7.94
C ARG A 109 8.50 4.58 -6.43
N ILE A 110 9.64 4.28 -5.85
CA ILE A 110 9.91 4.67 -4.46
C ILE A 110 10.25 6.16 -4.48
N LEU A 111 9.50 6.98 -3.74
CA LEU A 111 9.63 8.42 -3.80
C LEU A 111 10.94 8.92 -3.20
N LYS A 112 11.35 8.33 -2.08
CA LYS A 112 12.63 8.64 -1.42
C LYS A 112 13.05 7.47 -0.53
N PRO A 113 14.35 7.37 -0.20
CA PRO A 113 14.78 6.40 0.81
C PRO A 113 14.07 6.68 2.14
N PRO A 114 13.84 5.66 2.97
CA PRO A 114 13.22 5.89 4.28
C PRO A 114 14.12 6.76 5.15
N ASP A 115 13.48 7.57 6.00
CA ASP A 115 14.20 8.42 6.95
C ASP A 115 15.00 7.54 7.93
N LEU A 116 16.20 7.97 8.25
CA LEU A 116 17.05 7.25 9.19
C LEU A 116 16.84 7.79 10.60
N ASN A 117 16.26 6.98 11.45
CA ASN A 117 16.06 7.29 12.86
C ASN A 117 16.67 6.18 13.71
N ARG A 118 17.46 6.58 14.70
CA ARG A 118 18.04 5.64 15.67
C ARG A 118 17.79 6.16 17.07
N ALA A 119 17.35 5.26 17.93
CA ALA A 119 17.03 5.57 19.31
C ALA A 119 17.51 4.43 20.22
N LYS A 120 17.22 4.52 21.50
CA LYS A 120 17.59 3.49 22.48
C LYS A 120 16.98 2.15 22.15
N GLU A 121 15.75 2.15 21.63
CA GLU A 121 15.05 0.92 21.24
C GLU A 121 14.90 0.87 19.72
N VAL A 122 14.63 -0.33 19.18
CA VAL A 122 14.42 -0.48 17.76
C VAL A 122 13.17 0.28 17.34
N GLY A 123 13.31 1.11 16.33
CA GLY A 123 12.20 1.86 15.76
C GLY A 123 11.68 1.21 14.48
N SER A 124 10.86 1.96 13.76
CA SER A 124 10.34 1.55 12.46
C SER A 124 10.67 2.60 11.40
N GLU A 125 10.70 2.15 10.15
CA GLU A 125 10.96 3.01 8.99
C GLU A 125 9.83 2.82 7.99
N THR A 126 9.36 3.92 7.41
CA THR A 126 8.25 3.90 6.46
C THR A 126 8.76 4.25 5.07
N ILE A 127 8.37 3.44 4.09
CA ILE A 127 8.70 3.65 2.68
C ILE A 127 7.42 3.98 1.93
N ASN A 128 7.45 5.05 1.15
CA ASN A 128 6.32 5.46 0.33
C ASN A 128 6.60 5.12 -1.14
N ILE A 129 5.67 4.41 -1.75
CA ILE A 129 5.75 3.99 -3.14
C ILE A 129 4.61 4.64 -3.91
N PHE A 130 4.94 5.37 -4.97
CA PHE A 130 3.95 5.96 -5.84
C PHE A 130 3.47 4.93 -6.87
N ILE A 131 2.15 4.81 -7.01
CA ILE A 131 1.52 3.91 -7.96
C ILE A 131 0.82 4.76 -9.02
N PRO A 132 1.25 4.68 -10.29
CA PRO A 132 0.68 5.55 -11.33
C PRO A 132 -0.79 5.27 -11.65
N ALA A 133 -1.22 4.01 -11.51
CA ALA A 133 -2.63 3.65 -11.72
C ALA A 133 -2.98 2.55 -10.73
N LEU A 134 -3.75 2.89 -9.72
CA LEU A 134 -4.10 1.96 -8.65
C LEU A 134 -5.43 1.27 -8.94
N ASN A 135 -5.39 -0.05 -9.09
CA ASN A 135 -6.56 -0.88 -9.27
C ASN A 135 -6.54 -2.03 -8.25
N TYR A 136 -7.61 -2.16 -7.50
CA TYR A 136 -7.78 -3.29 -6.58
C TYR A 136 -8.34 -4.49 -7.36
N ARG A 137 -7.83 -5.65 -7.04
CA ARG A 137 -8.20 -6.89 -7.76
C ARG A 137 -8.68 -7.98 -6.83
#